data_464a144cdda4565c1741d522059ece9b
#
_entry.id   464a144cdda4565c1741d522059ece9b
#
_cell.length_a   1.000
_cell.length_b   1.000
_cell.length_c   1.000
_cell.angle_alpha   90.00
_cell.angle_beta   90.00
_cell.angle_gamma   90.00
#
_symmetry.space_group_name_H-M   'P 1'
#
loop_
_entity.id
_entity.type
_entity.pdbx_description
1 polymer ?
#
loop_
_entity_poly.entity_id
_entity_poly.type
_entity_poly.pdbx_seq_one_letter_code
_entity_poly.pdbx_strand_id
1 'polypeptide(L)'
;MQKIVIFGTGELAQRIFYYLKDAEDEVVAFSANKSNISSEELLGLPVIPFENIEEKYPPGEFSMFIALAYSEMNKKRTKFFDAAKTKGYELYSFVHPSTKIWDEFEMGENCFILAENIIQPFVKIGDNVLIGSNNLISHNTVIENNCFLTSNITLGGHITVGENSFICLSATINQRVKIGKECIIGDGTLITKDVNDKEVYAENSSKKLPQSSDEISNII
;
A
#
# COMPACT_ATOMS: atom_id res chain seq x y z
N MET A 1 -11.18 21.11 2.21
CA MET A 1 -11.00 20.08 1.15
C MET A 1 -9.59 20.26 0.62
N GLN A 2 -8.77 19.25 0.73
CA GLN A 2 -7.36 19.31 0.31
C GLN A 2 -7.29 19.02 -1.20
N LYS A 3 -6.50 19.81 -1.93
CA LYS A 3 -6.32 19.63 -3.37
C LYS A 3 -5.12 18.72 -3.61
N ILE A 4 -5.32 17.60 -4.29
CA ILE A 4 -4.36 16.52 -4.40
C ILE A 4 -3.87 16.37 -5.83
N VAL A 5 -2.55 16.31 -6.01
CA VAL A 5 -1.90 15.87 -7.24
C VAL A 5 -1.48 14.40 -7.06
N ILE A 6 -1.88 13.52 -7.97
CA ILE A 6 -1.45 12.11 -7.95
C ILE A 6 -0.20 11.96 -8.82
N PHE A 7 0.93 11.59 -8.22
CA PHE A 7 2.12 11.19 -8.96
C PHE A 7 2.01 9.72 -9.40
N GLY A 8 1.94 9.50 -10.70
CA GLY A 8 1.73 8.22 -11.37
C GLY A 8 0.60 8.29 -12.36
N THR A 9 0.66 7.50 -13.44
CA THR A 9 -0.36 7.42 -14.49
C THR A 9 -0.81 5.98 -14.78
N GLY A 10 -0.25 5.01 -14.04
CA GLY A 10 -0.57 3.59 -14.17
C GLY A 10 -1.88 3.19 -13.48
N GLU A 11 -2.20 1.91 -13.51
CA GLU A 11 -3.45 1.34 -12.95
C GLU A 11 -3.65 1.67 -11.46
N LEU A 12 -2.59 1.67 -10.66
CA LEU A 12 -2.69 2.04 -9.25
C LEU A 12 -3.14 3.49 -9.08
N ALA A 13 -2.56 4.41 -9.83
CA ALA A 13 -2.93 5.82 -9.79
C ALA A 13 -4.39 6.05 -10.19
N GLN A 14 -4.87 5.34 -11.23
CA GLN A 14 -6.26 5.40 -11.66
C GLN A 14 -7.21 4.84 -10.59
N ARG A 15 -6.86 3.72 -9.94
CA ARG A 15 -7.67 3.20 -8.83
C ARG A 15 -7.73 4.16 -7.66
N ILE A 16 -6.60 4.74 -7.27
CA ILE A 16 -6.52 5.73 -6.19
C ILE A 16 -7.40 6.93 -6.50
N PHE A 17 -7.37 7.43 -7.74
CA PHE A 17 -8.25 8.52 -8.17
C PHE A 17 -9.73 8.21 -7.90
N TYR A 18 -10.22 7.00 -8.21
CA TYR A 18 -11.61 6.64 -7.95
C TYR A 18 -11.94 6.56 -6.47
N TYR A 19 -11.04 6.05 -5.62
CA TYR A 19 -11.25 6.04 -4.17
C TYR A 19 -11.29 7.44 -3.58
N LEU A 20 -10.39 8.33 -4.00
CA LEU A 20 -10.37 9.73 -3.54
C LEU A 20 -11.62 10.47 -4.00
N LYS A 21 -12.04 10.27 -5.24
CA LYS A 21 -13.27 10.85 -5.78
C LYS A 21 -14.53 10.37 -5.04
N ASP A 22 -14.60 9.10 -4.66
CA ASP A 22 -15.71 8.53 -3.90
C ASP A 22 -15.76 9.09 -2.48
N ALA A 23 -14.60 9.43 -1.91
CA ALA A 23 -14.46 10.10 -0.62
C ALA A 23 -14.64 11.64 -0.67
N GLU A 24 -15.02 12.18 -1.82
CA GLU A 24 -15.18 13.62 -2.07
C GLU A 24 -13.88 14.44 -1.93
N ASP A 25 -12.71 13.79 -2.06
CA ASP A 25 -11.42 14.47 -2.13
C ASP A 25 -11.19 15.08 -3.51
N GLU A 26 -10.59 16.27 -3.55
CA GLU A 26 -10.38 17.02 -4.80
C GLU A 26 -9.04 16.63 -5.45
N VAL A 27 -9.07 15.68 -6.40
CA VAL A 27 -7.91 15.41 -7.26
C VAL A 27 -7.89 16.42 -8.40
N VAL A 28 -6.80 17.18 -8.55
CA VAL A 28 -6.69 18.30 -9.52
C VAL A 28 -5.83 17.97 -10.73
N ALA A 29 -4.90 17.02 -10.63
CA ALA A 29 -4.01 16.62 -11.72
C ALA A 29 -3.36 15.27 -11.46
N PHE A 30 -2.87 14.66 -12.53
CA PHE A 30 -1.85 13.61 -12.47
C PHE A 30 -0.48 14.19 -12.78
N SER A 31 0.58 13.52 -12.31
CA SER A 31 1.96 13.88 -12.61
C SER A 31 2.80 12.66 -12.91
N ALA A 32 3.78 12.80 -13.76
CA ALA A 32 4.81 11.80 -14.03
C ALA A 32 6.07 12.49 -14.54
N ASN A 33 7.21 11.77 -14.56
CA ASN A 33 8.37 12.30 -15.26
C ASN A 33 8.02 12.59 -16.71
N LYS A 34 8.51 13.68 -17.26
CA LYS A 34 8.24 14.12 -18.64
C LYS A 34 8.45 13.01 -19.67
N SER A 35 9.50 12.19 -19.49
CA SER A 35 9.78 11.05 -20.38
C SER A 35 8.73 9.93 -20.34
N ASN A 36 7.88 9.89 -19.33
CA ASN A 36 6.88 8.83 -19.10
C ASN A 36 5.44 9.31 -19.38
N ILE A 37 5.28 10.55 -19.81
CA ILE A 37 3.97 11.11 -20.18
C ILE A 37 3.64 10.67 -21.60
N SER A 38 2.64 9.81 -21.73
CA SER A 38 2.12 9.34 -23.02
C SER A 38 0.87 10.11 -23.50
N SER A 39 0.21 10.83 -22.59
CA SER A 39 -0.95 11.66 -22.88
C SER A 39 -0.95 12.89 -21.97
N GLU A 40 -1.43 14.01 -22.46
CA GLU A 40 -1.58 15.26 -21.69
C GLU A 40 -2.77 15.22 -20.72
N GLU A 41 -3.64 14.23 -20.86
CA GLU A 41 -4.84 14.05 -20.03
C GLU A 41 -5.03 12.59 -19.60
N LEU A 42 -5.50 12.39 -18.37
CA LEU A 42 -5.91 11.11 -17.80
C LEU A 42 -7.18 11.31 -16.96
N LEU A 43 -8.21 10.51 -17.21
CA LEU A 43 -9.50 10.57 -16.49
C LEU A 43 -10.13 11.99 -16.41
N GLY A 44 -9.95 12.79 -17.45
CA GLY A 44 -10.47 14.16 -17.52
C GLY A 44 -9.62 15.19 -16.77
N LEU A 45 -8.44 14.82 -16.29
CA LEU A 45 -7.52 15.70 -15.58
C LEU A 45 -6.18 15.81 -16.31
N PRO A 46 -5.49 16.99 -16.23
CA PRO A 46 -4.22 17.20 -16.88
C PRO A 46 -3.11 16.29 -16.28
N VAL A 47 -2.20 15.86 -17.14
CA VAL A 47 -0.96 15.15 -16.74
C VAL A 47 0.22 16.12 -16.88
N ILE A 48 0.85 16.45 -15.75
CA ILE A 48 1.89 17.48 -15.67
C ILE A 48 3.25 16.86 -15.41
N PRO A 49 4.32 17.34 -16.09
CA PRO A 49 5.68 16.89 -15.78
C PRO A 49 6.06 17.17 -14.33
N PHE A 50 6.61 16.14 -13.65
CA PHE A 50 7.02 16.24 -12.25
C PHE A 50 8.20 17.20 -12.05
N GLU A 51 9.02 17.36 -13.08
CA GLU A 51 10.23 18.18 -13.05
C GLU A 51 9.95 19.63 -12.65
N ASN A 52 8.81 20.17 -13.09
CA ASN A 52 8.41 21.57 -12.82
C ASN A 52 6.96 21.67 -12.32
N ILE A 53 6.47 20.67 -11.61
CA ILE A 53 5.08 20.58 -11.12
C ILE A 53 4.72 21.76 -10.19
N GLU A 54 5.66 22.25 -9.40
CA GLU A 54 5.48 23.34 -8.45
C GLU A 54 5.17 24.70 -9.09
N GLU A 55 5.45 24.88 -10.38
CA GLU A 55 5.08 26.11 -11.11
C GLU A 55 3.56 26.24 -11.26
N LYS A 56 2.85 25.13 -11.37
CA LYS A 56 1.39 25.09 -11.59
C LYS A 56 0.63 24.66 -10.33
N TYR A 57 1.22 23.79 -9.54
CA TYR A 57 0.64 23.23 -8.32
C TYR A 57 1.62 23.41 -7.16
N PRO A 58 1.77 24.63 -6.62
CA PRO A 58 2.79 24.94 -5.62
C PRO A 58 2.54 24.18 -4.30
N PRO A 59 3.62 23.70 -3.62
CA PRO A 59 3.54 23.18 -2.26
C PRO A 59 2.91 24.21 -1.31
N GLY A 60 2.15 23.73 -0.33
CA GLY A 60 1.41 24.56 0.61
C GLY A 60 -0.02 24.91 0.15
N GLU A 61 -0.30 24.91 -1.16
CA GLU A 61 -1.66 24.98 -1.69
C GLU A 61 -2.16 23.62 -2.15
N PHE A 62 -1.26 22.74 -2.54
CA PHE A 62 -1.54 21.38 -3.03
C PHE A 62 -0.73 20.34 -2.26
N SER A 63 -1.37 19.21 -1.97
CA SER A 63 -0.70 18.00 -1.49
C SER A 63 -0.37 17.07 -2.65
N MET A 64 0.48 16.10 -2.42
CA MET A 64 0.79 15.09 -3.41
C MET A 64 0.57 13.68 -2.85
N PHE A 65 0.15 12.75 -3.70
CA PHE A 65 0.12 11.32 -3.40
C PHE A 65 0.98 10.57 -4.41
N ILE A 66 1.94 9.78 -3.95
CA ILE A 66 2.85 8.99 -4.80
C ILE A 66 2.22 7.62 -5.08
N ALA A 67 1.55 7.49 -6.22
CA ALA A 67 0.78 6.32 -6.63
C ALA A 67 1.61 5.34 -7.47
N LEU A 68 2.74 4.90 -6.96
CA LEU A 68 3.58 3.87 -7.57
C LEU A 68 3.42 2.54 -6.83
N ALA A 69 3.34 1.44 -7.60
CA ALA A 69 3.24 0.09 -7.03
C ALA A 69 4.61 -0.40 -6.50
N TYR A 70 4.72 -1.69 -6.29
CA TYR A 70 5.80 -2.37 -5.54
C TYR A 70 7.09 -2.64 -6.34
N SER A 71 7.28 -2.06 -7.50
CA SER A 71 8.50 -2.30 -8.30
C SER A 71 9.79 -1.99 -7.50
N GLU A 72 10.83 -2.79 -7.74
CA GLU A 72 12.13 -2.67 -7.08
C GLU A 72 12.03 -2.69 -5.54
N MET A 73 11.22 -3.59 -4.98
CA MET A 73 10.96 -3.66 -3.53
C MET A 73 10.55 -2.29 -2.97
N ASN A 74 9.56 -1.67 -3.58
CA ASN A 74 9.04 -0.34 -3.24
C ASN A 74 10.03 0.84 -3.39
N LYS A 75 11.31 0.59 -3.73
CA LYS A 75 12.37 1.63 -3.80
C LYS A 75 12.07 2.72 -4.82
N LYS A 76 11.40 2.37 -5.92
CA LYS A 76 10.97 3.38 -6.89
C LYS A 76 9.95 4.34 -6.28
N ARG A 77 8.99 3.85 -5.47
CA ARG A 77 8.02 4.69 -4.77
C ARG A 77 8.72 5.56 -3.72
N THR A 78 9.64 4.99 -2.94
CA THR A 78 10.47 5.72 -1.97
C THR A 78 11.20 6.89 -2.62
N LYS A 79 11.87 6.67 -3.74
CA LYS A 79 12.58 7.73 -4.48
C LYS A 79 11.69 8.93 -4.81
N PHE A 80 10.46 8.69 -5.25
CA PHE A 80 9.55 9.80 -5.59
C PHE A 80 8.86 10.41 -4.38
N PHE A 81 8.67 9.63 -3.31
CA PHE A 81 8.28 10.15 -2.00
C PHE A 81 9.30 11.18 -1.50
N ASP A 82 10.57 10.83 -1.46
CA ASP A 82 11.66 11.73 -1.05
C ASP A 82 11.79 12.96 -1.97
N ALA A 83 11.63 12.76 -3.28
CA ALA A 83 11.68 13.84 -4.25
C ALA A 83 10.51 14.83 -4.07
N ALA A 84 9.31 14.37 -3.77
CA ALA A 84 8.16 15.23 -3.50
C ALA A 84 8.32 15.98 -2.17
N LYS A 85 8.84 15.33 -1.13
CA LYS A 85 9.21 15.99 0.15
C LYS A 85 10.28 17.06 -0.07
N THR A 86 11.30 16.79 -0.89
CA THR A 86 12.35 17.76 -1.25
C THR A 86 11.78 18.97 -1.99
N LYS A 87 10.73 18.79 -2.80
CA LYS A 87 10.00 19.89 -3.44
C LYS A 87 9.09 20.67 -2.47
N GLY A 88 8.95 20.20 -1.21
CA GLY A 88 8.15 20.84 -0.17
C GLY A 88 6.70 20.40 -0.08
N TYR A 89 6.29 19.35 -0.78
CA TYR A 89 4.92 18.83 -0.69
C TYR A 89 4.64 18.13 0.64
N GLU A 90 3.46 18.39 1.19
CA GLU A 90 2.82 17.50 2.14
C GLU A 90 2.30 16.29 1.39
N LEU A 91 2.57 15.09 1.91
CA LEU A 91 2.14 13.85 1.26
C LEU A 91 0.82 13.39 1.87
N TYR A 92 -0.20 13.34 1.02
CA TYR A 92 -1.55 12.97 1.40
C TYR A 92 -1.63 11.49 1.82
N SER A 93 -2.38 11.21 2.86
CA SER A 93 -2.70 9.84 3.29
C SER A 93 -4.20 9.62 3.30
N PHE A 94 -4.64 8.43 2.91
CA PHE A 94 -6.03 8.04 2.81
C PHE A 94 -6.32 6.79 3.62
N VAL A 95 -7.38 6.81 4.40
CA VAL A 95 -7.97 5.63 5.03
C VAL A 95 -9.43 5.52 4.61
N HIS A 96 -9.78 4.41 3.98
CA HIS A 96 -11.15 4.20 3.54
C HIS A 96 -12.12 4.21 4.72
N PRO A 97 -13.28 4.89 4.63
CA PRO A 97 -14.22 5.06 5.75
C PRO A 97 -14.75 3.75 6.37
N SER A 98 -14.77 2.64 5.60
CA SER A 98 -15.19 1.33 6.14
C SER A 98 -14.09 0.62 6.95
N THR A 99 -12.88 1.15 7.00
CA THR A 99 -11.79 0.60 7.81
C THR A 99 -12.04 0.93 9.28
N LYS A 100 -12.06 -0.10 10.12
CA LYS A 100 -12.21 0.09 11.57
C LYS A 100 -10.85 0.30 12.23
N ILE A 101 -10.66 1.46 12.84
CA ILE A 101 -9.47 1.83 13.61
C ILE A 101 -9.85 2.31 15.00
N TRP A 102 -8.90 2.31 15.93
CA TRP A 102 -9.05 2.81 17.31
C TRP A 102 -8.18 4.05 17.52
N ASP A 103 -8.46 4.81 18.59
CA ASP A 103 -7.87 6.14 18.83
C ASP A 103 -6.34 6.13 19.00
N GLU A 104 -5.76 5.03 19.48
CA GLU A 104 -4.31 4.89 19.67
C GLU A 104 -3.56 4.41 18.42
N PHE A 105 -4.13 4.60 17.26
CA PHE A 105 -3.50 4.33 15.97
C PHE A 105 -2.61 5.48 15.52
N GLU A 106 -1.42 5.16 15.03
CA GLU A 106 -0.49 6.14 14.45
C GLU A 106 -0.20 5.76 12.99
N MET A 107 -0.16 6.75 12.10
CA MET A 107 0.12 6.55 10.68
C MET A 107 0.95 7.73 10.12
N GLY A 108 1.92 7.42 9.27
CA GLY A 108 2.74 8.39 8.56
C GLY A 108 2.08 8.99 7.32
N GLU A 109 2.91 9.63 6.49
CA GLU A 109 2.51 10.28 5.24
C GLU A 109 2.50 9.31 4.05
N ASN A 110 1.79 9.67 2.98
CA ASN A 110 1.65 8.88 1.74
C ASN A 110 1.16 7.45 1.97
N CYS A 111 0.32 7.26 2.96
CA CYS A 111 -0.30 5.96 3.25
C CYS A 111 -1.64 5.83 2.54
N PHE A 112 -1.93 4.64 2.03
CA PHE A 112 -3.20 4.34 1.39
C PHE A 112 -3.78 3.03 1.92
N ILE A 113 -4.80 3.14 2.75
CA ILE A 113 -5.46 2.01 3.43
C ILE A 113 -6.84 1.82 2.82
N LEU A 114 -7.04 0.69 2.14
CA LEU A 114 -8.28 0.36 1.45
C LEU A 114 -9.37 -0.14 2.41
N ALA A 115 -10.50 -0.51 1.84
CA ALA A 115 -11.73 -0.88 2.54
C ALA A 115 -11.62 -2.12 3.44
N GLU A 116 -12.51 -2.21 4.42
CA GLU A 116 -12.76 -3.40 5.24
C GLU A 116 -11.55 -3.89 6.05
N ASN A 117 -10.59 -3.04 6.36
CA ASN A 117 -9.51 -3.38 7.27
C ASN A 117 -9.97 -3.25 8.74
N ILE A 118 -9.40 -4.10 9.60
CA ILE A 118 -9.52 -4.00 11.05
C ILE A 118 -8.12 -3.75 11.60
N ILE A 119 -7.88 -2.54 12.12
CA ILE A 119 -6.60 -2.12 12.69
C ILE A 119 -6.80 -1.91 14.18
N GLN A 120 -6.23 -2.80 14.99
CA GLN A 120 -6.43 -2.82 16.44
C GLN A 120 -5.61 -1.73 17.16
N PRO A 121 -5.87 -1.47 18.48
CA PRO A 121 -5.17 -0.44 19.24
C PRO A 121 -3.65 -0.60 19.23
N PHE A 122 -2.94 0.54 19.31
CA PHE A 122 -1.48 0.62 19.40
C PHE A 122 -0.75 0.12 18.15
N VAL A 123 -1.43 0.06 17.01
CA VAL A 123 -0.78 -0.20 15.71
C VAL A 123 -0.09 1.07 15.24
N LYS A 124 1.14 0.92 14.75
CA LYS A 124 1.92 2.01 14.16
C LYS A 124 2.25 1.67 12.71
N ILE A 125 1.93 2.58 11.81
CA ILE A 125 2.23 2.48 10.38
C ILE A 125 3.16 3.64 10.02
N GLY A 126 4.29 3.31 9.42
CA GLY A 126 5.26 4.29 8.94
C GLY A 126 4.81 5.04 7.69
N ASP A 127 5.73 5.76 7.08
CA ASP A 127 5.48 6.52 5.87
C ASP A 127 5.41 5.62 4.63
N ASN A 128 4.68 6.08 3.61
CA ASN A 128 4.67 5.49 2.28
C ASN A 128 4.23 4.01 2.25
N VAL A 129 3.25 3.67 3.09
CA VAL A 129 2.71 2.30 3.23
C VAL A 129 1.41 2.17 2.48
N LEU A 130 1.30 1.11 1.68
CA LEU A 130 0.07 0.74 0.98
C LEU A 130 -0.53 -0.52 1.60
N ILE A 131 -1.80 -0.49 1.95
CA ILE A 131 -2.54 -1.61 2.55
C ILE A 131 -3.80 -1.85 1.73
N GLY A 132 -3.91 -3.05 1.17
CA GLY A 132 -5.10 -3.51 0.47
C GLY A 132 -6.30 -3.68 1.38
N SER A 133 -7.32 -4.36 0.89
CA SER A 133 -8.59 -4.52 1.61
C SER A 133 -8.64 -5.77 2.47
N ASN A 134 -9.53 -5.77 3.48
CA ASN A 134 -9.89 -6.93 4.27
C ASN A 134 -8.71 -7.56 5.04
N ASN A 135 -7.85 -6.73 5.63
CA ASN A 135 -6.76 -7.20 6.48
C ASN A 135 -7.13 -7.09 7.96
N LEU A 136 -6.65 -8.05 8.76
CA LEU A 136 -6.64 -7.96 10.22
C LEU A 136 -5.21 -7.61 10.67
N ILE A 137 -5.03 -6.41 11.21
CA ILE A 137 -3.78 -5.94 11.79
C ILE A 137 -3.98 -5.85 13.30
N SER A 138 -3.45 -6.83 14.03
CA SER A 138 -3.69 -6.93 15.47
C SER A 138 -2.81 -5.97 16.27
N HIS A 139 -3.18 -5.79 17.53
CA HIS A 139 -2.64 -4.80 18.46
C HIS A 139 -1.11 -4.80 18.57
N ASN A 140 -0.52 -3.64 18.85
CA ASN A 140 0.92 -3.45 19.03
C ASN A 140 1.78 -3.88 17.82
N THR A 141 1.19 -3.96 16.64
CA THR A 141 1.92 -4.25 15.39
C THR A 141 2.55 -2.96 14.85
N VAL A 142 3.79 -3.08 14.39
CA VAL A 142 4.52 -2.00 13.73
C VAL A 142 4.76 -2.40 12.29
N ILE A 143 4.30 -1.56 11.35
CA ILE A 143 4.61 -1.67 9.93
C ILE A 143 5.54 -0.51 9.60
N GLU A 144 6.81 -0.83 9.31
CA GLU A 144 7.82 0.18 9.01
C GLU A 144 7.58 0.83 7.63
N ASN A 145 8.40 1.84 7.28
CA ASN A 145 8.21 2.64 6.09
C ASN A 145 8.25 1.82 4.79
N ASN A 146 7.60 2.35 3.76
CA ASN A 146 7.67 1.84 2.39
C ASN A 146 7.13 0.42 2.19
N CYS A 147 6.41 -0.15 3.14
CA CYS A 147 5.82 -1.48 3.01
C CYS A 147 4.63 -1.50 2.03
N PHE A 148 4.38 -2.66 1.46
CA PHE A 148 3.17 -2.92 0.70
C PHE A 148 2.53 -4.21 1.20
N LEU A 149 1.34 -4.10 1.74
CA LEU A 149 0.50 -5.21 2.17
C LEU A 149 -0.67 -5.33 1.18
N THR A 150 -0.87 -6.53 0.63
CA THR A 150 -2.00 -6.75 -0.27
C THR A 150 -3.30 -6.97 0.52
N SER A 151 -4.15 -7.94 0.16
CA SER A 151 -5.45 -8.13 0.79
C SER A 151 -5.59 -9.48 1.50
N ASN A 152 -6.55 -9.59 2.42
CA ASN A 152 -6.85 -10.78 3.21
C ASN A 152 -5.69 -11.25 4.10
N ILE A 153 -4.81 -10.35 4.52
CA ILE A 153 -3.66 -10.67 5.37
C ILE A 153 -4.13 -10.71 6.83
N THR A 154 -3.59 -11.66 7.59
CA THR A 154 -3.76 -11.70 9.05
C THR A 154 -2.41 -11.50 9.73
N LEU A 155 -2.27 -10.38 10.43
CA LEU A 155 -1.13 -10.11 11.32
C LEU A 155 -1.56 -10.34 12.77
N GLY A 156 -0.94 -11.28 13.46
CA GLY A 156 -1.08 -11.47 14.90
C GLY A 156 -0.57 -10.26 15.69
N GLY A 157 -0.80 -10.24 17.01
CA GLY A 157 -0.34 -9.11 17.84
C GLY A 157 1.18 -9.04 18.00
N HIS A 158 1.72 -7.84 18.24
CA HIS A 158 3.14 -7.59 18.47
C HIS A 158 4.07 -8.01 17.32
N ILE A 159 3.62 -7.84 16.07
CA ILE A 159 4.44 -8.07 14.89
C ILE A 159 5.23 -6.81 14.53
N THR A 160 6.41 -7.02 13.96
CA THR A 160 7.12 -5.96 13.22
C THR A 160 7.25 -6.39 11.77
N VAL A 161 6.81 -5.55 10.84
CA VAL A 161 7.08 -5.71 9.40
C VAL A 161 8.14 -4.69 9.03
N GLY A 162 9.33 -5.18 8.69
CA GLY A 162 10.49 -4.36 8.36
C GLY A 162 10.33 -3.61 7.03
N GLU A 163 11.05 -2.52 6.94
CA GLU A 163 11.01 -1.54 5.85
C GLU A 163 11.13 -2.17 4.46
N ASN A 164 10.40 -1.61 3.47
CA ASN A 164 10.37 -2.06 2.08
C ASN A 164 9.86 -3.51 1.87
N SER A 165 9.27 -4.14 2.88
CA SER A 165 8.76 -5.51 2.74
C SER A 165 7.43 -5.54 1.99
N PHE A 166 7.20 -6.66 1.30
CA PHE A 166 6.00 -6.93 0.53
C PHE A 166 5.29 -8.18 1.06
N ILE A 167 4.04 -8.01 1.54
CA ILE A 167 3.22 -9.10 2.05
C ILE A 167 2.10 -9.36 1.04
N CYS A 168 2.09 -10.58 0.50
CA CYS A 168 1.15 -10.98 -0.55
C CYS A 168 -0.19 -11.46 0.01
N LEU A 169 -1.12 -11.78 -0.90
CA LEU A 169 -2.50 -12.14 -0.61
C LEU A 169 -2.63 -13.30 0.40
N SER A 170 -3.52 -13.15 1.35
CA SER A 170 -3.90 -14.21 2.30
C SER A 170 -2.75 -14.77 3.15
N ALA A 171 -1.65 -14.03 3.28
CA ALA A 171 -0.57 -14.40 4.18
C ALA A 171 -1.04 -14.30 5.65
N THR A 172 -0.60 -15.24 6.47
CA THR A 172 -0.87 -15.27 7.92
C THR A 172 0.45 -15.25 8.68
N ILE A 173 0.62 -14.26 9.56
CA ILE A 173 1.83 -14.11 10.37
C ILE A 173 1.45 -14.26 11.85
N ASN A 174 2.06 -15.21 12.53
CA ASN A 174 1.80 -15.47 13.94
C ASN A 174 2.24 -14.31 14.83
N GLN A 175 1.61 -14.22 16.00
CA GLN A 175 1.93 -13.20 17.00
C GLN A 175 3.42 -13.21 17.38
N ARG A 176 3.98 -12.01 17.65
CA ARG A 176 5.36 -11.79 18.10
C ARG A 176 6.44 -12.15 17.06
N VAL A 177 6.07 -12.40 15.83
CA VAL A 177 7.01 -12.61 14.72
C VAL A 177 7.57 -11.28 14.26
N LYS A 178 8.85 -11.25 13.96
CA LYS A 178 9.54 -10.14 13.29
C LYS A 178 9.83 -10.52 11.85
N ILE A 179 9.29 -9.76 10.91
CA ILE A 179 9.67 -9.79 9.50
C ILE A 179 10.78 -8.77 9.30
N GLY A 180 11.90 -9.17 8.74
CA GLY A 180 13.04 -8.30 8.42
C GLY A 180 12.71 -7.31 7.29
N LYS A 181 13.72 -6.53 6.89
CA LYS A 181 13.60 -5.55 5.82
C LYS A 181 13.70 -6.20 4.44
N GLU A 182 13.06 -5.60 3.45
CA GLU A 182 13.11 -6.04 2.04
C GLU A 182 12.68 -7.52 1.85
N CYS A 183 11.78 -8.03 2.69
CA CYS A 183 11.26 -9.39 2.61
C CYS A 183 10.07 -9.49 1.67
N ILE A 184 9.88 -10.67 1.07
CA ILE A 184 8.66 -11.03 0.33
C ILE A 184 8.00 -12.20 1.05
N ILE A 185 6.78 -12.00 1.50
CA ILE A 185 5.93 -13.05 2.05
C ILE A 185 4.86 -13.36 1.02
N GLY A 186 4.98 -14.51 0.37
CA GLY A 186 4.14 -14.93 -0.76
C GLY A 186 2.70 -15.25 -0.40
N ASP A 187 1.87 -15.44 -1.41
CA ASP A 187 0.43 -15.69 -1.25
C ASP A 187 0.16 -16.94 -0.40
N GLY A 188 -0.78 -16.84 0.55
CA GLY A 188 -1.24 -17.95 1.38
C GLY A 188 -0.22 -18.50 2.37
N THR A 189 0.94 -17.88 2.53
CA THR A 189 1.99 -18.39 3.43
C THR A 189 1.62 -18.24 4.91
N LEU A 190 2.04 -19.22 5.72
CA LEU A 190 1.96 -19.17 7.18
C LEU A 190 3.35 -18.96 7.77
N ILE A 191 3.59 -17.80 8.36
CA ILE A 191 4.86 -17.46 9.03
C ILE A 191 4.72 -17.64 10.54
N THR A 192 5.51 -18.54 11.11
CA THR A 192 5.46 -18.91 12.55
C THR A 192 6.74 -18.56 13.31
N LYS A 193 7.77 -18.07 12.63
CA LYS A 193 9.08 -17.69 13.18
C LYS A 193 9.57 -16.42 12.51
N ASP A 194 10.53 -15.76 13.14
CA ASP A 194 11.17 -14.57 12.58
C ASP A 194 11.78 -14.85 11.21
N VAL A 195 11.69 -13.83 10.35
CA VAL A 195 12.19 -13.80 8.98
C VAL A 195 13.34 -12.79 8.94
N ASN A 196 14.52 -13.20 8.43
CA ASN A 196 15.65 -12.30 8.32
C ASN A 196 15.47 -11.35 7.10
N ASP A 197 16.29 -10.30 7.06
CA ASP A 197 16.28 -9.34 5.96
C ASP A 197 16.46 -10.02 4.60
N LYS A 198 15.70 -9.57 3.61
CA LYS A 198 15.77 -10.02 2.20
C LYS A 198 15.38 -11.48 1.95
N GLU A 199 14.75 -12.14 2.92
CA GLU A 199 14.24 -13.48 2.70
C GLU A 199 12.92 -13.45 1.91
N VAL A 200 12.70 -14.52 1.15
CA VAL A 200 11.49 -14.75 0.36
C VAL A 200 10.85 -16.06 0.82
N TYR A 201 9.62 -15.96 1.26
CA TYR A 201 8.78 -17.11 1.59
C TYR A 201 7.68 -17.25 0.57
N ALA A 202 7.48 -18.44 0.02
CA ALA A 202 6.40 -18.71 -0.92
C ALA A 202 5.91 -20.15 -0.70
N GLU A 203 4.60 -20.34 -0.82
CA GLU A 203 4.01 -21.66 -0.83
C GLU A 203 3.95 -22.24 -2.25
N ASN A 204 3.94 -23.57 -2.35
CA ASN A 204 3.67 -24.26 -3.59
C ASN A 204 2.18 -24.11 -3.94
N SER A 205 1.87 -23.86 -5.20
CA SER A 205 0.49 -23.85 -5.68
C SER A 205 -0.20 -25.20 -5.38
N SER A 206 -1.50 -25.12 -5.12
CA SER A 206 -2.32 -26.32 -4.91
C SER A 206 -2.19 -27.30 -6.07
N LYS A 207 -2.09 -28.58 -5.76
CA LYS A 207 -2.06 -29.65 -6.77
C LYS A 207 -3.46 -30.04 -7.18
N LYS A 208 -3.68 -30.19 -8.49
CA LYS A 208 -4.91 -30.82 -8.99
C LYS A 208 -4.94 -32.27 -8.54
N LEU A 209 -6.03 -32.67 -7.89
CA LEU A 209 -6.27 -34.07 -7.57
C LEU A 209 -6.60 -34.85 -8.85
N PRO A 210 -6.26 -36.15 -8.91
CA PRO A 210 -6.61 -37.00 -10.05
C PRO A 210 -8.14 -37.24 -10.16
N GLN A 211 -8.83 -37.19 -9.01
CA GLN A 211 -10.28 -37.42 -8.96
C GLN A 211 -11.05 -36.20 -9.52
N SER A 212 -12.18 -36.46 -10.16
CA SER A 212 -13.19 -35.45 -10.48
C SER A 212 -14.07 -35.14 -9.25
N SER A 213 -14.78 -34.03 -9.28
CA SER A 213 -15.73 -33.66 -8.21
C SER A 213 -16.85 -34.68 -8.04
N ASP A 214 -17.24 -35.39 -9.11
CA ASP A 214 -18.27 -36.41 -9.10
C ASP A 214 -17.82 -37.68 -8.37
N GLU A 215 -16.53 -37.92 -8.27
CA GLU A 215 -15.93 -39.06 -7.56
C GLU A 215 -15.74 -38.80 -6.06
N ILE A 216 -15.91 -37.57 -5.62
CA ILE A 216 -15.75 -37.19 -4.20
C ILE A 216 -17.14 -37.08 -3.58
N SER A 217 -17.60 -38.15 -2.94
CA SER A 217 -18.94 -38.24 -2.33
C SER A 217 -19.07 -37.54 -0.97
N ASN A 218 -17.94 -37.27 -0.28
CA ASN A 218 -17.92 -36.60 1.02
C ASN A 218 -16.86 -35.49 1.01
N ILE A 219 -17.29 -34.24 0.97
CA ILE A 219 -16.40 -33.09 1.02
C ILE A 219 -16.03 -32.69 2.46
N ILE A 220 -16.78 -33.17 3.47
CA ILE A 220 -16.54 -33.01 4.91
C ILE A 220 -17.11 -34.21 5.65
#